data_5d43c923ad1d19390d5da1651a7fa7f8
#
_entry.id   5d43c923ad1d19390d5da1651a7fa7f8
#
_cell.length_a   1.000
_cell.length_b   1.000
_cell.length_c   1.000
_cell.angle_alpha   90.00
_cell.angle_beta   90.00
_cell.angle_gamma   90.00
#
_symmetry.space_group_name_H-M   'P 1'
#
loop_
_entity.id
_entity.type
_entity.pdbx_description
1 polymer ?
#
loop_
_entity_poly.entity_id
_entity_poly.type
_entity_poly.pdbx_seq_one_letter_code
_entity_poly.pdbx_strand_id
1 'polypeptide(L)'
;MKIAIKGVIVLFLLAAIWLLVKEFDGVRFKTESYENTIDSLAVHIDSLHGQNDSLETAIIDEEYKNQVLTVKSNILKDNIKALKEDKSELEAAAKMRPHEIDSFFVVRYAEQYKVETKDTTILPVPVSKAVVVDLLDFDRTKNIVLNQDSLITNLESTVTGKDKVIITLRTKEDNFQSIIQKQVQQQDNYKIIVEGLKGDLKKYDLKMKRNKIEKFVMGALIIGLAVTHK
;
A
#
# COMPACT_ATOMS: atom_id res chain seq x y z
N MET A 1 -64.21 -44.96 -22.01
CA MET A 1 -63.73 -44.66 -20.64
C MET A 1 -62.28 -44.90 -20.45
N LYS A 2 -61.60 -45.96 -20.88
CA LYS A 2 -60.17 -46.26 -20.69
C LYS A 2 -59.20 -45.24 -21.34
N ILE A 3 -59.57 -44.56 -22.44
CA ILE A 3 -58.76 -43.60 -23.16
C ILE A 3 -58.70 -42.24 -22.42
N ALA A 4 -59.84 -41.80 -21.83
CA ALA A 4 -59.94 -40.58 -21.07
C ALA A 4 -59.06 -40.59 -19.78
N ILE A 5 -59.06 -41.76 -19.13
CA ILE A 5 -58.22 -41.93 -17.90
C ILE A 5 -56.72 -41.87 -18.22
N LYS A 6 -56.27 -42.43 -19.36
CA LYS A 6 -54.86 -42.33 -19.78
C LYS A 6 -54.46 -40.89 -20.09
N GLY A 7 -55.37 -40.12 -20.73
CA GLY A 7 -55.11 -38.70 -21.01
C GLY A 7 -54.94 -37.83 -19.75
N VAL A 8 -55.79 -38.08 -18.75
CA VAL A 8 -55.70 -37.36 -17.45
C VAL A 8 -54.41 -37.70 -16.71
N ILE A 9 -53.96 -38.96 -16.73
CA ILE A 9 -52.69 -39.36 -16.09
C ILE A 9 -51.51 -38.70 -16.78
N VAL A 10 -51.47 -38.61 -18.11
CA VAL A 10 -50.38 -37.92 -18.85
C VAL A 10 -50.35 -36.45 -18.55
N LEU A 11 -51.50 -35.77 -18.48
CA LEU A 11 -51.59 -34.37 -18.11
C LEU A 11 -51.05 -34.09 -16.68
N PHE A 12 -51.41 -34.98 -15.75
CA PHE A 12 -50.89 -34.88 -14.36
C PHE A 12 -49.40 -35.11 -14.28
N LEU A 13 -48.82 -36.02 -15.05
CA LEU A 13 -47.39 -36.26 -15.13
C LEU A 13 -46.67 -35.06 -15.74
N LEU A 14 -47.20 -34.46 -16.80
CA LEU A 14 -46.64 -33.26 -17.43
C LEU A 14 -46.67 -32.05 -16.47
N ALA A 15 -47.79 -31.86 -15.75
CA ALA A 15 -47.87 -30.81 -14.74
C ALA A 15 -46.90 -31.02 -13.56
N ALA A 16 -46.73 -32.27 -13.13
CA ALA A 16 -45.75 -32.60 -12.08
C ALA A 16 -44.29 -32.37 -12.54
N ILE A 17 -43.97 -32.72 -13.79
CA ILE A 17 -42.66 -32.45 -14.38
C ILE A 17 -42.43 -30.94 -14.51
N TRP A 18 -43.43 -30.19 -14.98
CA TRP A 18 -43.32 -28.73 -15.11
C TRP A 18 -43.11 -28.03 -13.75
N LEU A 19 -43.79 -28.44 -12.69
CA LEU A 19 -43.59 -27.93 -11.33
C LEU A 19 -42.20 -28.26 -10.80
N LEU A 20 -41.68 -29.47 -11.08
CA LEU A 20 -40.32 -29.86 -10.72
C LEU A 20 -39.24 -29.00 -11.42
N VAL A 21 -39.43 -28.78 -12.72
CA VAL A 21 -38.52 -27.93 -13.51
C VAL A 21 -38.50 -26.49 -12.95
N LYS A 22 -39.70 -25.94 -12.68
CA LYS A 22 -39.82 -24.58 -12.14
C LYS A 22 -39.19 -24.41 -10.74
N GLU A 23 -39.34 -25.42 -9.87
CA GLU A 23 -38.61 -25.39 -8.55
C GLU A 23 -37.09 -25.50 -8.72
N PHE A 24 -36.63 -26.31 -9.68
CA PHE A 24 -35.20 -26.47 -9.96
C PHE A 24 -34.58 -25.20 -10.54
N ASP A 25 -35.26 -24.53 -11.45
CA ASP A 25 -34.80 -23.25 -12.04
C ASP A 25 -34.70 -22.14 -10.99
N GLY A 26 -35.64 -22.10 -10.03
CA GLY A 26 -35.58 -21.09 -8.95
C GLY A 26 -34.38 -21.25 -8.00
N VAL A 27 -33.98 -22.49 -7.71
CA VAL A 27 -32.80 -22.78 -6.89
C VAL A 27 -31.51 -22.46 -7.66
N ARG A 28 -31.46 -22.90 -8.94
CA ARG A 28 -30.32 -22.65 -9.82
C ARG A 28 -30.06 -21.16 -10.01
N PHE A 29 -31.09 -20.36 -10.24
CA PHE A 29 -30.97 -18.90 -10.40
C PHE A 29 -30.41 -18.20 -9.15
N LYS A 30 -30.84 -18.62 -7.96
CA LYS A 30 -30.32 -18.08 -6.70
C LYS A 30 -28.85 -18.45 -6.50
N THR A 31 -28.47 -19.69 -6.75
CA THR A 31 -27.06 -20.14 -6.60
C THR A 31 -26.17 -19.42 -7.58
N GLU A 32 -26.55 -19.28 -8.82
CA GLU A 32 -25.82 -18.56 -9.86
C GLU A 32 -25.63 -17.06 -9.51
N SER A 33 -26.66 -16.43 -8.92
CA SER A 33 -26.55 -15.03 -8.45
C SER A 33 -25.53 -14.87 -7.33
N TYR A 34 -25.48 -15.81 -6.37
CA TYR A 34 -24.47 -15.78 -5.29
C TYR A 34 -23.07 -16.11 -5.81
N GLU A 35 -22.92 -17.06 -6.72
CA GLU A 35 -21.66 -17.40 -7.37
C GLU A 35 -21.09 -16.19 -8.10
N ASN A 36 -21.88 -15.48 -8.91
CA ASN A 36 -21.48 -14.26 -9.59
C ASN A 36 -21.03 -13.15 -8.62
N THR A 37 -21.70 -13.04 -7.46
CA THR A 37 -21.29 -12.10 -6.41
C THR A 37 -19.96 -12.49 -5.78
N ILE A 38 -19.76 -13.77 -5.52
CA ILE A 38 -18.50 -14.29 -4.96
C ILE A 38 -17.34 -14.06 -5.93
N ASP A 39 -17.53 -14.34 -7.22
CA ASP A 39 -16.53 -14.11 -8.26
C ASP A 39 -16.18 -12.61 -8.39
N SER A 40 -17.18 -11.74 -8.35
CA SER A 40 -16.97 -10.29 -8.35
C SER A 40 -16.17 -9.82 -7.13
N LEU A 41 -16.46 -10.37 -5.95
CA LEU A 41 -15.69 -10.07 -4.72
C LEU A 41 -14.26 -10.60 -4.83
N ALA A 42 -14.05 -11.78 -5.41
CA ALA A 42 -12.70 -12.33 -5.62
C ALA A 42 -11.86 -11.43 -6.52
N VAL A 43 -12.39 -10.99 -7.66
CA VAL A 43 -11.72 -10.06 -8.57
C VAL A 43 -11.34 -8.73 -7.86
N HIS A 44 -12.25 -8.22 -7.01
CA HIS A 44 -11.95 -7.01 -6.24
C HIS A 44 -10.84 -7.23 -5.20
N ILE A 45 -10.83 -8.37 -4.53
CA ILE A 45 -9.79 -8.74 -3.57
C ILE A 45 -8.43 -8.84 -4.27
N ASP A 46 -8.37 -9.50 -5.41
CA ASP A 46 -7.15 -9.63 -6.22
C ASP A 46 -6.63 -8.25 -6.70
N SER A 47 -7.55 -7.36 -7.10
CA SER A 47 -7.18 -5.98 -7.45
C SER A 47 -6.58 -5.21 -6.27
N LEU A 48 -7.13 -5.37 -5.06
CA LEU A 48 -6.60 -4.73 -3.85
C LEU A 48 -5.24 -5.31 -3.44
N HIS A 49 -5.02 -6.62 -3.64
CA HIS A 49 -3.71 -7.22 -3.44
C HIS A 49 -2.68 -6.64 -4.41
N GLY A 50 -2.98 -6.54 -5.69
CA GLY A 50 -2.10 -5.92 -6.67
C GLY A 50 -1.79 -4.44 -6.37
N GLN A 51 -2.76 -3.68 -5.85
CA GLN A 51 -2.51 -2.32 -5.36
C GLN A 51 -1.56 -2.32 -4.15
N ASN A 52 -1.75 -3.22 -3.20
CA ASN A 52 -0.88 -3.33 -2.03
C ASN A 52 0.56 -3.69 -2.40
N ASP A 53 0.78 -4.55 -3.40
CA ASP A 53 2.10 -4.89 -3.91
C ASP A 53 2.79 -3.66 -4.56
N SER A 54 2.02 -2.87 -5.30
CA SER A 54 2.52 -1.60 -5.88
C SER A 54 2.88 -0.59 -4.78
N LEU A 55 2.06 -0.46 -3.73
CA LEU A 55 2.33 0.40 -2.58
C LEU A 55 3.56 -0.06 -1.80
N GLU A 56 3.78 -1.38 -1.66
CA GLU A 56 4.99 -1.95 -1.05
C GLU A 56 6.26 -1.52 -1.79
N THR A 57 6.25 -1.63 -3.12
CA THR A 57 7.36 -1.18 -3.95
C THR A 57 7.65 0.32 -3.77
N ALA A 58 6.59 1.14 -3.72
CA ALA A 58 6.73 2.57 -3.48
C ALA A 58 7.31 2.90 -2.09
N ILE A 59 6.96 2.12 -1.07
CA ILE A 59 7.54 2.25 0.29
C ILE A 59 9.03 1.94 0.26
N ILE A 60 9.43 0.83 -0.35
CA ILE A 60 10.82 0.40 -0.45
C ILE A 60 11.67 1.48 -1.16
N ASP A 61 11.18 2.02 -2.27
CA ASP A 61 11.86 3.08 -3.01
C ASP A 61 12.04 4.35 -2.18
N GLU A 62 11.02 4.76 -1.44
CA GLU A 62 11.07 5.97 -0.61
C GLU A 62 11.96 5.76 0.64
N GLU A 63 11.95 4.58 1.24
CA GLU A 63 12.84 4.22 2.34
C GLU A 63 14.31 4.21 1.89
N TYR A 64 14.62 3.70 0.71
CA TYR A 64 15.96 3.77 0.13
C TYR A 64 16.43 5.22 -0.04
N LYS A 65 15.58 6.10 -0.61
CA LYS A 65 15.90 7.54 -0.72
C LYS A 65 16.15 8.17 0.64
N ASN A 66 15.35 7.86 1.64
CA ASN A 66 15.51 8.36 3.00
C ASN A 66 16.82 7.87 3.65
N GLN A 67 17.25 6.65 3.38
CA GLN A 67 18.55 6.14 3.83
C GLN A 67 19.71 6.93 3.18
N VAL A 68 19.66 7.17 1.87
CA VAL A 68 20.68 7.98 1.16
C VAL A 68 20.76 9.39 1.72
N LEU A 69 19.63 10.05 1.99
CA LEU A 69 19.58 11.38 2.58
C LEU A 69 20.15 11.39 4.01
N THR A 70 19.89 10.33 4.78
CA THR A 70 20.43 10.17 6.13
C THR A 70 21.96 10.07 6.11
N VAL A 71 22.53 9.28 5.19
CA VAL A 71 23.98 9.17 5.02
C VAL A 71 24.59 10.53 4.64
N LYS A 72 24.00 11.22 3.66
CA LYS A 72 24.44 12.57 3.27
C LYS A 72 24.38 13.55 4.44
N SER A 73 23.34 13.52 5.24
CA SER A 73 23.17 14.36 6.42
C SER A 73 24.24 14.09 7.48
N ASN A 74 24.63 12.84 7.67
CA ASN A 74 25.71 12.49 8.60
C ASN A 74 27.06 13.01 8.10
N ILE A 75 27.37 12.86 6.81
CA ILE A 75 28.59 13.43 6.21
C ILE A 75 28.63 14.95 6.41
N LEU A 76 27.52 15.66 6.20
CA LEU A 76 27.44 17.10 6.40
C LEU A 76 27.65 17.49 7.88
N LYS A 77 27.10 16.74 8.82
CA LYS A 77 27.33 16.93 10.27
C LYS A 77 28.81 16.77 10.63
N ASP A 78 29.45 15.74 10.10
CA ASP A 78 30.87 15.48 10.34
C ASP A 78 31.73 16.60 9.74
N ASN A 79 31.44 17.09 8.54
CA ASN A 79 32.09 18.21 7.92
C ASN A 79 31.93 19.50 8.75
N ILE A 80 30.73 19.80 9.24
CA ILE A 80 30.45 20.95 10.10
C ILE A 80 31.28 20.84 11.41
N LYS A 81 31.33 19.63 11.99
CA LYS A 81 32.12 19.38 13.19
C LYS A 81 33.60 19.60 12.93
N ALA A 82 34.15 19.02 11.87
CA ALA A 82 35.55 19.21 11.47
C ALA A 82 35.89 20.70 11.25
N LEU A 83 35.02 21.44 10.52
CA LEU A 83 35.18 22.87 10.31
C LEU A 83 35.14 23.68 11.61
N LYS A 84 34.38 23.27 12.62
CA LYS A 84 34.33 23.93 13.93
C LYS A 84 35.54 23.64 14.79
N GLU A 85 36.11 22.45 14.71
CA GLU A 85 37.22 21.99 15.52
C GLU A 85 38.58 22.41 14.93
N ASP A 86 38.70 22.44 13.60
CA ASP A 86 39.95 22.82 12.92
C ASP A 86 40.13 24.32 12.94
N LYS A 87 41.09 24.74 13.75
CA LYS A 87 41.56 26.14 13.88
C LYS A 87 43.00 26.32 13.39
N SER A 88 43.56 25.28 12.76
CA SER A 88 44.97 25.26 12.38
C SER A 88 45.36 26.44 11.47
N GLU A 89 44.47 26.77 10.51
CA GLU A 89 44.71 27.93 9.62
C GLU A 89 44.64 29.25 10.34
N LEU A 90 43.73 29.43 11.31
CA LEU A 90 43.63 30.64 12.13
C LEU A 90 44.83 30.79 13.02
N GLU A 91 45.34 29.71 13.61
CA GLU A 91 46.53 29.70 14.43
C GLU A 91 47.81 30.00 13.62
N ALA A 92 47.88 29.45 12.40
CA ALA A 92 48.95 29.75 11.46
C ALA A 92 48.93 31.23 11.05
N ALA A 93 47.75 31.78 10.73
CA ALA A 93 47.57 33.18 10.37
C ALA A 93 48.00 34.13 11.50
N ALA A 94 47.69 33.78 12.74
CA ALA A 94 48.14 34.59 13.90
C ALA A 94 49.65 34.63 14.06
N LYS A 95 50.40 33.67 13.49
CA LYS A 95 51.86 33.57 13.52
C LYS A 95 52.55 34.12 12.25
N MET A 96 51.79 34.55 11.25
CA MET A 96 52.34 35.03 9.96
C MET A 96 53.31 36.14 10.12
N ARG A 97 54.37 36.14 9.30
CA ARG A 97 55.37 37.25 9.17
C ARG A 97 54.79 38.25 8.16
N PRO A 98 55.31 39.51 8.19
CA PRO A 98 54.82 40.58 7.31
C PRO A 98 54.71 40.17 5.83
N HIS A 99 55.74 39.54 5.26
CA HIS A 99 55.75 39.15 3.87
C HIS A 99 54.75 38.03 3.56
N GLU A 100 54.40 37.19 4.53
CA GLU A 100 53.37 36.16 4.38
C GLU A 100 51.96 36.78 4.38
N ILE A 101 51.77 37.85 5.17
CA ILE A 101 50.55 38.66 5.17
C ILE A 101 50.36 39.35 3.83
N ASP A 102 51.41 39.95 3.28
CA ASP A 102 51.36 40.59 1.97
C ASP A 102 51.01 39.58 0.88
N SER A 103 51.65 38.40 0.91
CA SER A 103 51.37 37.32 0.00
C SER A 103 49.90 36.82 0.10
N PHE A 104 49.36 36.72 1.30
CA PHE A 104 47.97 36.35 1.52
C PHE A 104 47.02 37.35 0.84
N PHE A 105 47.22 38.64 1.02
CA PHE A 105 46.39 39.67 0.40
C PHE A 105 46.53 39.70 -1.12
N VAL A 106 47.74 39.53 -1.66
CA VAL A 106 48.00 39.47 -3.09
C VAL A 106 47.27 38.30 -3.72
N VAL A 107 47.33 37.11 -3.12
CA VAL A 107 46.64 35.92 -3.64
C VAL A 107 45.12 36.08 -3.58
N ARG A 108 44.59 36.60 -2.46
CA ARG A 108 43.15 36.73 -2.25
C ARG A 108 42.50 37.83 -3.09
N TYR A 109 43.24 38.91 -3.34
CA TYR A 109 42.72 40.09 -4.05
C TYR A 109 43.52 40.42 -5.31
N ALA A 110 44.13 39.42 -5.97
CA ALA A 110 45.05 39.59 -7.10
C ALA A 110 44.54 40.52 -8.21
N GLU A 111 43.23 40.51 -8.49
CA GLU A 111 42.62 41.37 -9.53
C GLU A 111 42.42 42.81 -9.06
N GLN A 112 42.28 43.05 -7.76
CA GLN A 112 42.03 44.35 -7.15
C GLN A 112 43.33 45.02 -6.64
N TYR A 113 44.39 44.26 -6.50
CA TYR A 113 45.69 44.69 -5.95
C TYR A 113 46.63 45.29 -7.00
N LYS A 114 46.08 45.76 -8.13
CA LYS A 114 46.84 46.66 -9.03
C LYS A 114 46.91 48.05 -8.40
N VAL A 115 47.79 48.17 -7.42
CA VAL A 115 47.94 49.38 -6.63
C VAL A 115 48.62 50.44 -7.43
N GLU A 116 47.95 51.51 -7.76
CA GLU A 116 48.56 52.81 -7.91
C GLU A 116 48.88 53.30 -6.50
N THR A 117 50.16 53.51 -6.23
CA THR A 117 50.84 53.76 -4.92
C THR A 117 50.35 54.99 -4.17
N LYS A 118 49.33 55.69 -4.56
CA LYS A 118 48.87 56.94 -3.93
C LYS A 118 47.77 56.78 -2.89
N ASP A 119 47.05 55.66 -2.85
CA ASP A 119 45.91 55.41 -1.94
C ASP A 119 46.11 54.19 -1.02
N THR A 120 47.31 53.81 -0.69
CA THR A 120 47.66 52.72 0.22
C THR A 120 47.55 53.11 1.67
N THR A 121 46.69 52.52 2.44
CA THR A 121 46.67 52.58 3.89
C THR A 121 47.65 51.53 4.44
N ILE A 122 48.72 51.96 5.10
CA ILE A 122 49.69 51.10 5.79
C ILE A 122 49.05 50.71 7.14
N LEU A 123 48.66 49.43 7.29
CA LEU A 123 48.18 48.89 8.56
C LEU A 123 49.37 48.40 9.42
N PRO A 124 49.40 48.66 10.74
CA PRO A 124 50.37 48.03 11.64
C PRO A 124 50.25 46.48 11.55
N VAL A 125 51.42 45.80 11.63
CA VAL A 125 51.49 44.33 11.52
C VAL A 125 50.47 43.59 12.43
N PRO A 126 50.25 43.98 13.69
CA PRO A 126 49.25 43.35 14.54
C PRO A 126 47.82 43.48 13.98
N VAL A 127 47.49 44.64 13.39
CA VAL A 127 46.15 44.88 12.79
C VAL A 127 46.00 44.05 11.52
N SER A 128 47.04 44.01 10.67
CA SER A 128 47.03 43.19 9.45
C SER A 128 46.82 41.69 9.77
N LYS A 129 47.48 41.19 10.82
CA LYS A 129 47.27 39.80 11.30
C LYS A 129 45.82 39.55 11.75
N ALA A 130 45.26 40.49 12.52
CA ALA A 130 43.88 40.38 12.97
C ALA A 130 42.92 40.32 11.77
N VAL A 131 43.13 41.19 10.76
CA VAL A 131 42.31 41.16 9.53
C VAL A 131 42.42 39.83 8.78
N VAL A 132 43.64 39.25 8.68
CA VAL A 132 43.81 37.92 8.04
C VAL A 132 43.06 36.85 8.82
N VAL A 133 43.16 36.83 10.16
CA VAL A 133 42.42 35.89 11.01
C VAL A 133 40.92 36.06 10.84
N ASP A 134 40.41 37.29 10.86
CA ASP A 134 38.99 37.57 10.70
C ASP A 134 38.47 37.14 9.32
N LEU A 135 39.22 37.34 8.24
CA LEU A 135 38.89 36.91 6.90
C LEU A 135 38.83 35.38 6.78
N LEU A 136 39.76 34.67 7.37
CA LEU A 136 39.78 33.21 7.38
C LEU A 136 38.63 32.66 8.25
N ASP A 137 38.34 33.26 9.40
CA ASP A 137 37.21 32.87 10.23
C ASP A 137 35.87 33.14 9.54
N PHE A 138 35.78 34.26 8.81
CA PHE A 138 34.61 34.54 7.95
C PHE A 138 34.41 33.47 6.89
N ASP A 139 35.45 33.07 6.13
CA ASP A 139 35.38 32.03 5.11
C ASP A 139 34.97 30.67 5.71
N ARG A 140 35.53 30.33 6.86
CA ARG A 140 35.19 29.14 7.62
C ARG A 140 33.72 29.17 8.06
N THR A 141 33.28 30.30 8.64
CA THR A 141 31.87 30.47 9.05
C THR A 141 30.93 30.36 7.86
N LYS A 142 31.28 30.99 6.72
CA LYS A 142 30.52 30.87 5.48
C LYS A 142 30.37 29.40 5.03
N ASN A 143 31.45 28.61 5.09
CA ASN A 143 31.42 27.20 4.74
C ASN A 143 30.58 26.39 5.74
N ILE A 144 30.60 26.73 7.02
CA ILE A 144 29.69 26.10 8.02
C ILE A 144 28.24 26.39 7.68
N VAL A 145 27.88 27.64 7.37
CA VAL A 145 26.52 28.03 7.01
C VAL A 145 26.07 27.28 5.76
N LEU A 146 26.85 27.22 4.69
CA LEU A 146 26.51 26.46 3.46
C LEU A 146 26.26 24.98 3.72
N ASN A 147 27.08 24.36 4.57
CA ASN A 147 26.85 22.96 4.95
C ASN A 147 25.61 22.80 5.84
N GLN A 148 25.28 23.76 6.70
CA GLN A 148 24.07 23.76 7.50
C GLN A 148 22.81 23.90 6.63
N ASP A 149 22.81 24.79 5.64
CA ASP A 149 21.70 24.94 4.69
C ASP A 149 21.47 23.66 3.89
N SER A 150 22.55 23.02 3.43
CA SER A 150 22.47 21.73 2.76
C SER A 150 21.93 20.63 3.68
N LEU A 151 22.33 20.63 4.96
CA LEU A 151 21.83 19.70 5.96
C LEU A 151 20.33 19.90 6.22
N ILE A 152 19.88 21.15 6.35
CA ILE A 152 18.46 21.49 6.53
C ILE A 152 17.65 20.97 5.35
N THR A 153 18.07 21.27 4.12
CA THR A 153 17.40 20.81 2.89
C THR A 153 17.29 19.28 2.85
N ASN A 154 18.34 18.55 3.23
CA ASN A 154 18.31 17.09 3.27
C ASN A 154 17.36 16.56 4.35
N LEU A 155 17.31 17.21 5.51
CA LEU A 155 16.39 16.83 6.60
C LEU A 155 14.94 17.08 6.22
N GLU A 156 14.63 18.22 5.61
CA GLU A 156 13.29 18.54 5.09
C GLU A 156 12.83 17.51 4.05
N SER A 157 13.74 17.15 3.13
CA SER A 157 13.46 16.09 2.13
C SER A 157 13.22 14.74 2.80
N THR A 158 13.95 14.41 3.86
CA THR A 158 13.77 13.18 4.63
C THR A 158 12.41 13.17 5.35
N VAL A 159 11.99 14.28 5.94
CA VAL A 159 10.67 14.41 6.58
C VAL A 159 9.57 14.19 5.54
N THR A 160 9.65 14.88 4.40
CA THR A 160 8.70 14.74 3.31
C THR A 160 8.60 13.28 2.81
N GLY A 161 9.74 12.60 2.69
CA GLY A 161 9.77 11.19 2.29
C GLY A 161 9.11 10.28 3.33
N LYS A 162 9.35 10.51 4.62
CA LYS A 162 8.69 9.76 5.69
C LYS A 162 7.18 9.98 5.73
N ASP A 163 6.73 11.22 5.49
CA ASP A 163 5.29 11.53 5.41
C ASP A 163 4.62 10.77 4.26
N LYS A 164 5.28 10.66 3.10
CA LYS A 164 4.79 9.84 1.99
C LYS A 164 4.67 8.36 2.38
N VAL A 165 5.68 7.80 3.05
CA VAL A 165 5.63 6.42 3.55
C VAL A 165 4.44 6.22 4.50
N ILE A 166 4.20 7.15 5.43
CA ILE A 166 3.07 7.09 6.36
C ILE A 166 1.73 7.10 5.62
N ILE A 167 1.56 7.98 4.63
CA ILE A 167 0.34 8.05 3.83
C ILE A 167 0.13 6.74 3.07
N THR A 168 1.19 6.20 2.46
CA THR A 168 1.14 4.94 1.72
C THR A 168 0.77 3.77 2.63
N LEU A 169 1.32 3.70 3.84
CA LEU A 169 0.98 2.67 4.83
C LEU A 169 -0.49 2.75 5.27
N ARG A 170 -1.03 3.95 5.47
CA ARG A 170 -2.46 4.14 5.78
C ARG A 170 -3.35 3.65 4.64
N THR A 171 -3.02 3.98 3.40
CA THR A 171 -3.76 3.48 2.23
C THR A 171 -3.73 1.95 2.17
N LYS A 172 -2.59 1.34 2.47
CA LYS A 172 -2.44 -0.12 2.53
C LYS A 172 -3.30 -0.72 3.64
N GLU A 173 -3.37 -0.09 4.81
CA GLU A 173 -4.25 -0.49 5.92
C GLU A 173 -5.73 -0.45 5.51
N ASP A 174 -6.18 0.63 4.88
CA ASP A 174 -7.57 0.77 4.37
C ASP A 174 -7.90 -0.32 3.34
N ASN A 175 -6.95 -0.66 2.46
CA ASN A 175 -7.10 -1.76 1.51
C ASN A 175 -7.25 -3.11 2.22
N PHE A 176 -6.45 -3.40 3.24
CA PHE A 176 -6.58 -4.64 4.02
C PHE A 176 -7.91 -4.72 4.76
N GLN A 177 -8.39 -3.63 5.35
CA GLN A 177 -9.71 -3.59 5.97
C GLN A 177 -10.82 -3.88 4.94
N SER A 178 -10.71 -3.32 3.73
CA SER A 178 -11.63 -3.61 2.63
C SER A 178 -11.58 -5.08 2.19
N ILE A 179 -10.40 -5.67 2.10
CA ILE A 179 -10.22 -7.11 1.79
C ILE A 179 -10.93 -7.96 2.85
N ILE A 180 -10.71 -7.68 4.13
CA ILE A 180 -11.33 -8.42 5.24
C ILE A 180 -12.86 -8.34 5.14
N GLN A 181 -13.42 -7.14 4.93
CA GLN A 181 -14.87 -6.98 4.77
C GLN A 181 -15.43 -7.80 3.60
N LYS A 182 -14.75 -7.80 2.47
CA LYS A 182 -15.16 -8.57 1.29
C LYS A 182 -15.06 -10.08 1.52
N GLN A 183 -14.03 -10.54 2.21
CA GLN A 183 -13.89 -11.95 2.60
C GLN A 183 -15.01 -12.39 3.55
N VAL A 184 -15.41 -11.55 4.51
CA VAL A 184 -16.56 -11.82 5.38
C VAL A 184 -17.85 -11.93 4.55
N GLN A 185 -18.07 -11.01 3.60
CA GLN A 185 -19.22 -11.09 2.70
C GLN A 185 -19.24 -12.38 1.85
N GLN A 186 -18.07 -12.80 1.33
CA GLN A 186 -17.98 -14.08 0.62
C GLN A 186 -18.35 -15.24 1.54
N GLN A 187 -17.86 -15.24 2.77
CA GLN A 187 -18.12 -16.29 3.75
C GLN A 187 -19.63 -16.39 4.08
N ASP A 188 -20.30 -15.24 4.25
CA ASP A 188 -21.74 -15.17 4.49
C ASP A 188 -22.54 -15.68 3.27
N ASN A 189 -22.13 -15.33 2.06
CA ASN A 189 -22.75 -15.82 0.84
C ASN A 189 -22.59 -17.35 0.71
N TYR A 190 -21.41 -17.91 0.97
CA TYR A 190 -21.21 -19.36 1.00
C TYR A 190 -22.09 -20.05 2.04
N LYS A 191 -22.24 -19.46 3.23
CA LYS A 191 -23.11 -19.98 4.28
C LYS A 191 -24.57 -20.04 3.83
N ILE A 192 -25.07 -18.99 3.17
CA ILE A 192 -26.44 -18.94 2.63
C ILE A 192 -26.63 -20.04 1.56
N ILE A 193 -25.67 -20.22 0.66
CA ILE A 193 -25.71 -21.29 -0.35
C ILE A 193 -25.77 -22.66 0.33
N VAL A 194 -24.93 -22.93 1.29
CA VAL A 194 -24.86 -24.21 2.01
C VAL A 194 -26.15 -24.48 2.78
N GLU A 195 -26.72 -23.49 3.45
CA GLU A 195 -27.97 -23.61 4.17
C GLU A 195 -29.16 -23.85 3.20
N GLY A 196 -29.18 -23.17 2.07
CA GLY A 196 -30.15 -23.40 0.99
C GLY A 196 -30.10 -24.83 0.46
N LEU A 197 -28.90 -25.30 0.12
CA LEU A 197 -28.70 -26.68 -0.37
C LEU A 197 -29.08 -27.72 0.68
N LYS A 198 -28.78 -27.53 1.95
CA LYS A 198 -29.21 -28.41 3.05
C LYS A 198 -30.74 -28.44 3.17
N GLY A 199 -31.38 -27.27 3.05
CA GLY A 199 -32.85 -27.17 3.05
C GLY A 199 -33.48 -27.96 1.90
N ASP A 200 -32.93 -27.85 0.71
CA ASP A 200 -33.41 -28.54 -0.47
C ASP A 200 -33.17 -30.06 -0.40
N LEU A 201 -32.02 -30.50 0.09
CA LEU A 201 -31.73 -31.90 0.37
C LEU A 201 -32.75 -32.50 1.35
N LYS A 202 -33.10 -31.78 2.41
CA LYS A 202 -34.11 -32.19 3.39
C LYS A 202 -35.49 -32.32 2.76
N LYS A 203 -35.90 -31.37 1.90
CA LYS A 203 -37.15 -31.46 1.13
C LYS A 203 -37.17 -32.67 0.20
N TYR A 204 -36.04 -32.93 -0.50
CA TYR A 204 -35.88 -34.10 -1.35
C TYR A 204 -36.01 -35.41 -0.58
N ASP A 205 -35.37 -35.54 0.58
CA ASP A 205 -35.46 -36.72 1.43
C ASP A 205 -36.91 -36.98 1.90
N LEU A 206 -37.60 -35.92 2.33
CA LEU A 206 -39.02 -36.00 2.70
C LEU A 206 -39.90 -36.40 1.51
N LYS A 207 -39.66 -35.88 0.31
CA LYS A 207 -40.42 -36.22 -0.92
C LYS A 207 -40.16 -37.66 -1.33
N MET A 208 -38.93 -38.15 -1.22
CA MET A 208 -38.59 -39.55 -1.46
C MET A 208 -39.29 -40.51 -0.47
N LYS A 209 -39.32 -40.16 0.81
CA LYS A 209 -40.00 -40.93 1.84
C LYS A 209 -41.50 -40.98 1.55
N ARG A 210 -42.16 -39.87 1.19
CA ARG A 210 -43.55 -39.80 0.82
C ARG A 210 -43.86 -40.65 -0.42
N ASN A 211 -43.05 -40.54 -1.47
CA ASN A 211 -43.23 -41.35 -2.69
C ASN A 211 -43.07 -42.85 -2.43
N LYS A 212 -42.21 -43.28 -1.52
CA LYS A 212 -42.08 -44.69 -1.11
C LYS A 212 -43.35 -45.16 -0.40
N ILE A 213 -43.91 -44.34 0.49
CA ILE A 213 -45.17 -44.67 1.20
C ILE A 213 -46.35 -44.71 0.21
N GLU A 214 -46.47 -43.75 -0.69
CA GLU A 214 -47.52 -43.72 -1.72
C GLU A 214 -47.45 -44.96 -2.65
N LYS A 215 -46.26 -45.36 -3.07
CA LYS A 215 -46.07 -46.61 -3.86
C LYS A 215 -46.45 -47.86 -3.08
N PHE A 216 -46.12 -47.88 -1.79
CA PHE A 216 -46.52 -49.03 -0.95
C PHE A 216 -48.03 -49.12 -0.75
N VAL A 217 -48.69 -47.97 -0.51
CA VAL A 217 -50.15 -47.88 -0.36
C VAL A 217 -50.84 -48.24 -1.68
N MET A 218 -50.36 -47.74 -2.81
CA MET A 218 -50.93 -48.12 -4.16
C MET A 218 -50.72 -49.60 -4.45
N GLY A 219 -49.56 -50.15 -4.12
CA GLY A 219 -49.33 -51.60 -4.27
C GLY A 219 -50.26 -52.45 -3.42
N ALA A 220 -50.48 -52.06 -2.16
CA ALA A 220 -51.45 -52.74 -1.27
C ALA A 220 -52.90 -52.62 -1.75
N LEU A 221 -53.31 -51.47 -2.29
CA LEU A 221 -54.63 -51.27 -2.90
C LEU A 221 -54.80 -52.14 -4.14
N ILE A 222 -53.81 -52.25 -5.00
CA ILE A 222 -53.91 -53.13 -6.20
C ILE A 222 -54.01 -54.59 -5.80
N ILE A 223 -53.28 -55.05 -4.81
CA ILE A 223 -53.35 -56.41 -4.28
C ILE A 223 -54.73 -56.66 -3.63
N GLY A 224 -55.20 -55.68 -2.82
CA GLY A 224 -56.53 -55.77 -2.20
C GLY A 224 -57.70 -55.91 -3.23
N LEU A 225 -57.63 -55.09 -4.29
CA LEU A 225 -58.60 -55.15 -5.38
C LEU A 225 -58.51 -56.45 -6.21
N ALA A 226 -57.34 -57.03 -6.35
CA ALA A 226 -57.15 -58.30 -7.05
C ALA A 226 -57.71 -59.52 -6.25
N VAL A 227 -57.72 -59.44 -4.91
CA VAL A 227 -58.21 -60.48 -4.01
C VAL A 227 -59.73 -60.40 -3.88
N THR A 228 -60.38 -59.24 -4.02
CA THR A 228 -61.87 -59.09 -3.92
C THR A 228 -62.60 -59.38 -5.22
N HIS A 229 -61.90 -59.65 -6.31
CA HIS A 229 -62.46 -59.96 -7.63
C HIS A 229 -62.30 -61.43 -8.02
N LYS A 230 -62.02 -62.33 -7.10
CA LYS A 230 -62.17 -63.76 -7.16
C LYS A 230 -63.39 -64.17 -6.36
#